data_f23504cd9117be587c8f19e007deac91
#
_entry.id   f23504cd9117be587c8f19e007deac91
#
_cell.length_a   1.000
_cell.length_b   1.000
_cell.length_c   1.000
_cell.angle_alpha   90.00
_cell.angle_beta   90.00
_cell.angle_gamma   90.00
#
_symmetry.space_group_name_H-M   'P 1'
#
loop_
_entity.id
_entity.type
_entity.pdbx_description
1 polymer ?
#
loop_
_entity_poly.entity_id
_entity_poly.type
_entity_poly.pdbx_seq_one_letter_code
_entity_poly.pdbx_strand_id
1 'polypeptide(L)'
;EHACMHLLYARFFTKALRDMGYLNFDEPFKSLVHQGVILGPDGNRMSKSKGNIVSPDEYIATYGSDVFRLYLMFGFSYTEGGPWSDDGIKSVAKFLDRVERLVLKAKDYKPSSKEAKNGPDEKDLNYARNFAIKQITRDMEAFSFNTAVARLMEYVNALYKYDGIAEKDIAFFKDCIRDLLLLLAPFA
;
A
#
# COMPACT_ATOMS: atom_id res chain seq x y z
N GLU A 1 -24.40 4.39 -2.42
CA GLU A 1 -24.82 4.40 -1.02
C GLU A 1 -24.10 5.49 -0.23
N HIS A 2 -22.78 5.47 -0.17
CA HIS A 2 -22.02 6.40 0.66
C HIS A 2 -22.02 7.84 0.15
N ALA A 3 -22.11 8.04 -1.16
CA ALA A 3 -22.20 9.37 -1.77
C ALA A 3 -23.55 10.07 -1.56
N CYS A 4 -24.61 9.32 -1.28
CA CYS A 4 -25.96 9.85 -1.09
C CYS A 4 -26.47 9.63 0.34
N MET A 5 -26.82 8.40 0.68
CA MET A 5 -27.51 8.09 1.93
C MET A 5 -26.66 8.39 3.16
N HIS A 6 -25.41 7.90 3.18
CA HIS A 6 -24.51 8.14 4.30
C HIS A 6 -24.27 9.64 4.54
N LEU A 7 -23.96 10.39 3.49
CA LEU A 7 -23.74 11.84 3.60
C LEU A 7 -25.00 12.59 4.04
N LEU A 8 -26.17 12.20 3.52
CA LEU A 8 -27.44 12.82 3.88
C LEU A 8 -27.73 12.65 5.38
N TYR A 9 -27.58 11.44 5.90
CA TYR A 9 -27.76 11.17 7.32
C TYR A 9 -26.72 11.89 8.18
N ALA A 10 -25.43 11.81 7.82
CA ALA A 10 -24.37 12.46 8.59
C ALA A 10 -24.57 13.98 8.67
N ARG A 11 -24.90 14.62 7.54
CA ARG A 11 -25.15 16.06 7.48
C ARG A 11 -26.42 16.46 8.23
N PHE A 12 -27.51 15.73 8.04
CA PHE A 12 -28.77 15.99 8.77
C PHE A 12 -28.54 15.88 10.28
N PHE A 13 -27.90 14.83 10.75
CA PHE A 13 -27.65 14.61 12.17
C PHE A 13 -26.75 15.70 12.77
N THR A 14 -25.70 16.10 12.05
CA THR A 14 -24.82 17.20 12.47
C THR A 14 -25.58 18.51 12.61
N LYS A 15 -26.43 18.85 11.62
CA LYS A 15 -27.26 20.08 11.67
C LYS A 15 -28.28 20.04 12.80
N ALA A 16 -28.94 18.92 13.03
CA ALA A 16 -29.88 18.76 14.14
C ALA A 16 -29.18 18.95 15.50
N LEU A 17 -28.03 18.32 15.71
CA LEU A 17 -27.27 18.49 16.94
C LEU A 17 -26.75 19.93 17.13
N ARG A 18 -26.37 20.60 16.06
CA ARG A 18 -26.01 22.03 16.10
C ARG A 18 -27.22 22.87 16.53
N ASP A 19 -28.40 22.66 15.94
CA ASP A 19 -29.60 23.42 16.24
C ASP A 19 -30.07 23.20 17.69
N MET A 20 -29.76 22.01 18.26
CA MET A 20 -29.97 21.69 19.67
C MET A 20 -28.90 22.29 20.61
N GLY A 21 -27.86 22.93 20.09
CA GLY A 21 -26.78 23.52 20.87
C GLY A 21 -25.66 22.56 21.30
N TYR A 22 -25.64 21.31 20.80
CA TYR A 22 -24.61 20.33 21.13
C TYR A 22 -23.33 20.49 20.30
N LEU A 23 -23.42 21.10 19.10
CA LEU A 23 -22.29 21.30 18.19
C LEU A 23 -22.21 22.79 17.79
N ASN A 24 -21.00 23.23 17.45
CA ASN A 24 -20.71 24.59 16.98
C ASN A 24 -20.29 24.65 15.51
N PHE A 25 -20.52 23.60 14.74
CA PHE A 25 -20.19 23.48 13.32
C PHE A 25 -21.35 22.87 12.52
N ASP A 26 -21.33 23.07 11.22
CA ASP A 26 -22.44 22.83 10.29
C ASP A 26 -22.27 21.58 9.44
N GLU A 27 -21.02 21.25 9.12
CA GLU A 27 -20.70 20.17 8.20
C GLU A 27 -19.78 19.15 8.88
N PRO A 28 -20.11 17.85 8.80
CA PRO A 28 -19.32 16.81 9.47
C PRO A 28 -17.97 16.53 8.83
N PHE A 29 -17.81 16.86 7.53
CA PHE A 29 -16.63 16.54 6.75
C PHE A 29 -16.09 17.75 6.00
N LYS A 30 -14.77 17.88 5.93
CA LYS A 30 -14.08 18.93 5.16
C LYS A 30 -13.91 18.57 3.69
N SER A 31 -13.80 17.28 3.40
CA SER A 31 -13.61 16.76 2.04
C SER A 31 -14.21 15.38 1.90
N LEU A 32 -14.48 15.00 0.67
CA LEU A 32 -15.01 13.69 0.31
C LEU A 32 -14.17 13.10 -0.81
N VAL A 33 -13.66 11.89 -0.59
CA VAL A 33 -12.97 11.10 -1.60
C VAL A 33 -13.82 9.84 -1.85
N HIS A 34 -14.33 9.70 -3.07
CA HIS A 34 -15.09 8.52 -3.46
C HIS A 34 -14.16 7.39 -3.87
N GLN A 35 -14.36 6.20 -3.29
CA GLN A 35 -13.74 4.99 -3.80
C GLN A 35 -14.49 4.49 -5.05
N GLY A 36 -13.74 3.85 -5.94
CA GLY A 36 -14.29 3.12 -7.08
C GLY A 36 -14.97 1.81 -6.64
N VAL A 37 -15.61 1.15 -7.59
CA VAL A 37 -16.28 -0.13 -7.38
C VAL A 37 -15.38 -1.25 -7.91
N ILE A 38 -15.16 -2.27 -7.07
CA ILE A 38 -14.52 -3.51 -7.51
C ILE A 38 -15.59 -4.36 -8.21
N LEU A 39 -15.31 -4.70 -9.46
CA LEU A 39 -16.16 -5.50 -10.31
C LEU A 39 -15.82 -6.99 -10.17
N GLY A 40 -16.76 -7.85 -10.51
CA GLY A 40 -16.48 -9.29 -10.62
C GLY A 40 -15.44 -9.60 -11.71
N PRO A 41 -14.95 -10.85 -11.78
CA PRO A 41 -14.01 -11.27 -12.82
C PRO A 41 -14.55 -11.11 -14.25
N ASP A 42 -15.88 -11.05 -14.38
CA ASP A 42 -16.63 -10.82 -15.62
C ASP A 42 -16.73 -9.33 -16.02
N GLY A 43 -16.11 -8.45 -15.25
CA GLY A 43 -16.15 -6.99 -15.48
C GLY A 43 -17.48 -6.33 -15.11
N ASN A 44 -18.42 -7.06 -14.53
CA ASN A 44 -19.70 -6.53 -14.08
C ASN A 44 -19.74 -6.26 -12.59
N ARG A 45 -20.67 -5.41 -12.15
CA ARG A 45 -20.93 -5.19 -10.73
C ARG A 45 -21.31 -6.52 -10.06
N MET A 46 -20.65 -6.81 -8.93
CA MET A 46 -20.90 -8.03 -8.16
C MET A 46 -22.34 -8.08 -7.64
N SER A 47 -22.98 -9.24 -7.79
CA SER A 47 -24.34 -9.48 -7.31
C SER A 47 -24.52 -10.96 -6.96
N LYS A 48 -25.24 -11.23 -5.86
CA LYS A 48 -25.59 -12.60 -5.45
C LYS A 48 -26.38 -13.34 -6.56
N SER A 49 -27.29 -12.64 -7.22
CA SER A 49 -28.10 -13.22 -8.30
C SER A 49 -27.32 -13.59 -9.56
N LYS A 50 -26.17 -12.94 -9.79
CA LYS A 50 -25.28 -13.23 -10.93
C LYS A 50 -24.21 -14.28 -10.61
N GLY A 51 -23.99 -14.62 -9.35
CA GLY A 51 -22.98 -15.58 -8.92
C GLY A 51 -21.52 -15.10 -9.15
N ASN A 52 -21.30 -13.79 -9.37
CA ASN A 52 -19.99 -13.22 -9.67
C ASN A 52 -19.34 -12.51 -8.46
N ILE A 53 -19.80 -12.87 -7.25
CA ILE A 53 -19.27 -12.31 -6.00
C ILE A 53 -17.92 -12.95 -5.69
N VAL A 54 -16.97 -12.12 -5.31
CA VAL A 54 -15.69 -12.53 -4.74
C VAL A 54 -15.77 -12.39 -3.22
N SER A 55 -15.61 -13.51 -2.49
CA SER A 55 -15.62 -13.48 -1.02
C SER A 55 -14.22 -13.16 -0.49
N PRO A 56 -14.05 -12.11 0.33
CA PRO A 56 -12.79 -11.82 0.99
C PRO A 56 -12.25 -12.99 1.82
N ASP A 57 -13.15 -13.74 2.47
CA ASP A 57 -12.79 -14.80 3.43
C ASP A 57 -11.93 -15.90 2.80
N GLU A 58 -12.23 -16.31 1.56
CA GLU A 58 -11.47 -17.34 0.83
C GLU A 58 -10.04 -16.88 0.54
N TYR A 59 -9.86 -15.62 0.14
CA TYR A 59 -8.55 -15.05 -0.17
C TYR A 59 -7.75 -14.78 1.09
N ILE A 60 -8.39 -14.30 2.17
CA ILE A 60 -7.74 -14.09 3.45
C ILE A 60 -7.29 -15.43 4.04
N ALA A 61 -8.11 -16.48 3.95
CA ALA A 61 -7.74 -17.83 4.40
C ALA A 61 -6.56 -18.42 3.60
N THR A 62 -6.46 -18.08 2.30
CA THR A 62 -5.43 -18.63 1.41
C THR A 62 -4.12 -17.84 1.45
N TYR A 63 -4.18 -16.52 1.44
CA TYR A 63 -3.04 -15.62 1.26
C TYR A 63 -2.72 -14.75 2.48
N GLY A 64 -3.60 -14.67 3.46
CA GLY A 64 -3.50 -13.77 4.59
C GLY A 64 -4.09 -12.38 4.33
N SER A 65 -4.33 -11.65 5.42
CA SER A 65 -4.93 -10.31 5.38
C SER A 65 -4.03 -9.28 4.69
N ASP A 66 -2.72 -9.38 4.85
CA ASP A 66 -1.77 -8.40 4.34
C ASP A 66 -1.68 -8.45 2.82
N VAL A 67 -1.63 -9.66 2.23
CA VAL A 67 -1.69 -9.84 0.77
C VAL A 67 -3.01 -9.31 0.23
N PHE A 68 -4.12 -9.61 0.90
CA PHE A 68 -5.44 -9.16 0.47
C PHE A 68 -5.56 -7.63 0.49
N ARG A 69 -5.15 -6.99 1.60
CA ARG A 69 -5.13 -5.52 1.74
C ARG A 69 -4.24 -4.86 0.69
N LEU A 70 -3.02 -5.36 0.54
CA LEU A 70 -2.07 -4.84 -0.44
C LEU A 70 -2.61 -4.96 -1.87
N TYR A 71 -3.28 -6.09 -2.18
CA TYR A 71 -3.91 -6.26 -3.48
C TYR A 71 -5.03 -5.25 -3.73
N LEU A 72 -5.91 -4.99 -2.76
CA LEU A 72 -6.96 -3.98 -2.89
C LEU A 72 -6.41 -2.58 -3.16
N MET A 73 -5.23 -2.26 -2.62
CA MET A 73 -4.58 -0.97 -2.83
C MET A 73 -3.78 -0.91 -4.15
N PHE A 74 -3.27 -2.05 -4.63
CA PHE A 74 -2.43 -2.10 -5.84
C PHE A 74 -3.22 -2.40 -7.11
N GLY A 75 -4.17 -3.32 -7.05
CA GLY A 75 -4.87 -3.86 -8.22
C GLY A 75 -5.78 -2.87 -8.93
N PHE A 76 -6.12 -1.75 -8.28
CA PHE A 76 -7.13 -0.81 -8.75
C PHE A 76 -6.72 0.63 -8.52
N SER A 77 -7.19 1.53 -9.41
CA SER A 77 -7.26 2.95 -9.06
C SER A 77 -8.28 3.14 -7.93
N TYR A 78 -7.91 3.86 -6.87
CA TYR A 78 -8.80 4.03 -5.70
C TYR A 78 -10.14 4.66 -6.07
N THR A 79 -10.15 5.63 -7.00
CA THR A 79 -11.34 6.37 -7.39
C THR A 79 -12.14 5.70 -8.53
N GLU A 80 -11.48 4.87 -9.35
CA GLU A 80 -12.12 4.24 -10.52
C GLU A 80 -12.57 2.80 -10.23
N GLY A 81 -11.83 2.08 -9.39
CA GLY A 81 -12.02 0.64 -9.18
C GLY A 81 -11.51 -0.19 -10.35
N GLY A 82 -12.10 -1.36 -10.57
CA GLY A 82 -11.73 -2.24 -11.66
C GLY A 82 -12.16 -3.69 -11.46
N PRO A 83 -11.95 -4.59 -12.45
CA PRO A 83 -12.32 -5.98 -12.35
C PRO A 83 -11.35 -6.76 -11.44
N TRP A 84 -11.90 -7.68 -10.66
CA TRP A 84 -11.13 -8.61 -9.84
C TRP A 84 -10.25 -9.52 -10.71
N SER A 85 -9.01 -9.78 -10.23
CA SER A 85 -8.06 -10.67 -10.91
C SER A 85 -7.35 -11.57 -9.92
N ASP A 86 -7.54 -12.90 -10.09
CA ASP A 86 -6.83 -13.90 -9.28
C ASP A 86 -5.32 -13.92 -9.52
N ASP A 87 -4.90 -13.60 -10.73
CA ASP A 87 -3.46 -13.49 -11.04
C ASP A 87 -2.84 -12.24 -10.44
N GLY A 88 -3.63 -11.19 -10.28
CA GLY A 88 -3.22 -9.96 -9.60
C GLY A 88 -2.85 -10.22 -8.14
N ILE A 89 -3.71 -10.91 -7.39
CA ILE A 89 -3.43 -11.21 -5.97
C ILE A 89 -2.24 -12.15 -5.79
N LYS A 90 -2.06 -13.14 -6.68
CA LYS A 90 -0.87 -14.03 -6.69
C LYS A 90 0.43 -13.24 -6.91
N SER A 91 0.39 -12.21 -7.74
CA SER A 91 1.54 -11.34 -8.00
C SER A 91 1.94 -10.54 -6.78
N VAL A 92 0.95 -10.05 -6.03
CA VAL A 92 1.15 -9.34 -4.77
C VAL A 92 1.72 -10.27 -3.69
N ALA A 93 1.21 -11.51 -3.59
CA ALA A 93 1.77 -12.51 -2.67
C ALA A 93 3.26 -12.75 -2.94
N LYS A 94 3.63 -12.95 -4.21
CA LYS A 94 5.05 -13.09 -4.60
C LYS A 94 5.90 -11.87 -4.25
N PHE A 95 5.33 -10.68 -4.30
CA PHE A 95 6.03 -9.46 -3.90
C PHE A 95 6.31 -9.46 -2.39
N LEU A 96 5.33 -9.76 -1.54
CA LEU A 96 5.55 -9.86 -0.09
C LEU A 96 6.54 -10.97 0.29
N ASP A 97 6.48 -12.14 -0.36
CA ASP A 97 7.48 -13.20 -0.18
C ASP A 97 8.90 -12.73 -0.52
N ARG A 98 9.06 -11.86 -1.53
CA ARG A 98 10.35 -11.26 -1.86
C ARG A 98 10.83 -10.32 -0.76
N VAL A 99 9.95 -9.49 -0.22
CA VAL A 99 10.27 -8.59 0.89
C VAL A 99 10.72 -9.40 2.10
N GLU A 100 9.94 -10.42 2.50
CA GLU A 100 10.26 -11.28 3.64
C GLU A 100 11.63 -11.95 3.49
N ARG A 101 11.88 -12.57 2.33
CA ARG A 101 13.20 -13.20 2.05
C ARG A 101 14.36 -12.21 2.16
N LEU A 102 14.19 -10.97 1.67
CA LEU A 102 15.21 -9.95 1.75
C LEU A 102 15.48 -9.55 3.22
N VAL A 103 14.42 -9.37 4.01
CA VAL A 103 14.51 -9.01 5.43
C VAL A 103 15.19 -10.13 6.23
N LEU A 104 14.76 -11.37 6.04
CA LEU A 104 15.34 -12.53 6.73
C LEU A 104 16.83 -12.69 6.39
N LYS A 105 17.19 -12.57 5.12
CA LYS A 105 18.58 -12.63 4.68
C LYS A 105 19.42 -11.51 5.30
N ALA A 106 18.93 -10.28 5.31
CA ALA A 106 19.64 -9.14 5.87
C ALA A 106 19.80 -9.20 7.41
N LYS A 107 18.89 -9.88 8.10
CA LYS A 107 18.98 -10.11 9.54
C LYS A 107 20.28 -10.83 9.91
N ASP A 108 20.69 -11.81 9.10
CA ASP A 108 21.86 -12.64 9.33
C ASP A 108 23.19 -11.97 8.94
N TYR A 109 23.13 -10.82 8.28
CA TYR A 109 24.35 -10.08 7.92
C TYR A 109 25.02 -9.50 9.15
N LYS A 110 26.29 -9.87 9.34
CA LYS A 110 27.12 -9.32 10.41
C LYS A 110 27.61 -7.93 10.03
N PRO A 111 27.62 -6.97 10.97
CA PRO A 111 28.22 -5.67 10.70
C PRO A 111 29.66 -5.82 10.18
N SER A 112 29.98 -5.09 9.13
CA SER A 112 31.37 -4.98 8.68
C SER A 112 32.12 -4.05 9.63
N SER A 113 33.34 -4.42 10.00
CA SER A 113 34.23 -3.55 10.78
C SER A 113 34.84 -2.41 9.94
N LYS A 114 34.50 -2.33 8.66
CA LYS A 114 34.99 -1.29 7.73
C LYS A 114 34.15 -0.01 7.88
N GLU A 115 34.81 1.12 7.69
CA GLU A 115 34.16 2.45 7.62
C GLU A 115 33.00 2.47 6.63
N ALA A 116 32.02 3.33 6.91
CA ALA A 116 30.86 3.53 6.04
C ALA A 116 31.33 3.84 4.60
N LYS A 117 30.84 3.04 3.66
CA LYS A 117 31.15 3.24 2.25
C LYS A 117 30.29 4.37 1.68
N ASN A 118 30.85 5.15 0.79
CA ASN A 118 30.16 6.22 0.07
C ASN A 118 30.51 6.14 -1.43
N GLY A 119 30.43 4.92 -1.97
CA GLY A 119 30.69 4.63 -3.36
C GLY A 119 29.49 4.93 -4.27
N PRO A 120 29.62 4.65 -5.57
CA PRO A 120 28.51 4.81 -6.53
C PRO A 120 27.28 3.99 -6.16
N ASP A 121 27.45 2.76 -5.69
CA ASP A 121 26.36 1.85 -5.38
C ASP A 121 25.54 2.33 -4.15
N GLU A 122 26.22 2.85 -3.11
CA GLU A 122 25.55 3.46 -1.96
C GLU A 122 24.79 4.73 -2.36
N LYS A 123 25.34 5.54 -3.27
CA LYS A 123 24.67 6.74 -3.80
C LYS A 123 23.44 6.38 -4.60
N ASP A 124 23.50 5.36 -5.45
CA ASP A 124 22.37 4.87 -6.23
C ASP A 124 21.25 4.35 -5.33
N LEU A 125 21.59 3.53 -4.32
CA LEU A 125 20.61 3.02 -3.38
C LEU A 125 20.02 4.16 -2.51
N ASN A 126 20.85 5.10 -2.06
CA ASN A 126 20.36 6.26 -1.29
C ASN A 126 19.44 7.16 -2.12
N TYR A 127 19.72 7.32 -3.41
CA TYR A 127 18.82 8.00 -4.33
C TYR A 127 17.47 7.28 -4.42
N ALA A 128 17.49 5.95 -4.67
CA ALA A 128 16.28 5.13 -4.75
C ALA A 128 15.46 5.19 -3.45
N ARG A 129 16.12 5.12 -2.29
CA ARG A 129 15.52 5.28 -0.96
C ARG A 129 14.77 6.61 -0.81
N ASN A 130 15.47 7.72 -1.03
CA ASN A 130 14.87 9.05 -0.88
C ASN A 130 13.79 9.33 -1.93
N PHE A 131 13.96 8.81 -3.13
CA PHE A 131 12.94 8.88 -4.18
C PHE A 131 11.67 8.11 -3.76
N ALA A 132 11.82 6.88 -3.24
CA ALA A 132 10.69 6.09 -2.75
C ALA A 132 9.96 6.81 -1.61
N ILE A 133 10.68 7.29 -0.59
CA ILE A 133 10.09 8.04 0.53
C ILE A 133 9.26 9.22 0.01
N LYS A 134 9.84 10.05 -0.85
CA LYS A 134 9.18 11.24 -1.39
C LYS A 134 7.93 10.89 -2.20
N GLN A 135 8.05 9.92 -3.13
CA GLN A 135 6.95 9.60 -4.04
C GLN A 135 5.82 8.85 -3.33
N ILE A 136 6.14 7.88 -2.47
CA ILE A 136 5.14 7.13 -1.71
C ILE A 136 4.36 8.09 -0.80
N THR A 137 5.03 9.00 -0.10
CA THR A 137 4.36 10.01 0.74
C THR A 137 3.37 10.83 -0.08
N ARG A 138 3.80 11.34 -1.22
CA ARG A 138 2.93 12.10 -2.13
C ARG A 138 1.76 11.29 -2.66
N ASP A 139 2.02 10.05 -3.08
CA ASP A 139 1.00 9.18 -3.64
C ASP A 139 -0.04 8.78 -2.58
N MET A 140 0.39 8.57 -1.33
CA MET A 140 -0.51 8.33 -0.19
C MET A 140 -1.42 9.52 0.10
N GLU A 141 -0.88 10.74 0.11
CA GLU A 141 -1.66 11.97 0.30
C GLU A 141 -2.68 12.20 -0.83
N ALA A 142 -2.36 11.73 -2.04
CA ALA A 142 -3.22 11.84 -3.22
C ALA A 142 -4.19 10.65 -3.40
N PHE A 143 -4.23 9.69 -2.48
CA PHE A 143 -4.98 8.42 -2.61
C PHE A 143 -4.59 7.60 -3.85
N SER A 144 -3.38 7.76 -4.35
CA SER A 144 -2.80 7.02 -5.47
C SER A 144 -2.08 5.76 -4.97
N PHE A 145 -2.80 4.88 -4.26
CA PHE A 145 -2.21 3.72 -3.58
C PHE A 145 -1.53 2.75 -4.54
N ASN A 146 -2.09 2.55 -5.73
CA ASN A 146 -1.52 1.68 -6.76
C ASN A 146 -0.12 2.15 -7.21
N THR A 147 0.08 3.45 -7.39
CA THR A 147 1.40 4.01 -7.71
C THR A 147 2.34 3.94 -6.52
N ALA A 148 1.87 4.19 -5.29
CA ALA A 148 2.67 4.03 -4.09
C ALA A 148 3.22 2.59 -3.96
N VAL A 149 2.39 1.57 -4.19
CA VAL A 149 2.82 0.16 -4.18
C VAL A 149 3.80 -0.13 -5.31
N ALA A 150 3.59 0.42 -6.52
CA ALA A 150 4.56 0.30 -7.60
C ALA A 150 5.93 0.87 -7.22
N ARG A 151 5.97 2.01 -6.51
CA ARG A 151 7.23 2.59 -5.98
C ARG A 151 7.90 1.70 -4.92
N LEU A 152 7.11 1.02 -4.07
CA LEU A 152 7.65 0.01 -3.17
C LEU A 152 8.33 -1.13 -3.95
N MET A 153 7.71 -1.61 -5.02
CA MET A 153 8.28 -2.67 -5.86
C MET A 153 9.59 -2.22 -6.54
N GLU A 154 9.65 -0.99 -7.04
CA GLU A 154 10.86 -0.39 -7.61
C GLU A 154 11.98 -0.29 -6.54
N TYR A 155 11.64 0.13 -5.34
CA TYR A 155 12.59 0.24 -4.23
C TYR A 155 13.11 -1.14 -3.79
N VAL A 156 12.25 -2.15 -3.72
CA VAL A 156 12.67 -3.54 -3.46
C VAL A 156 13.64 -4.03 -4.54
N ASN A 157 13.43 -3.70 -5.82
CA ASN A 157 14.36 -4.05 -6.89
C ASN A 157 15.74 -3.39 -6.69
N ALA A 158 15.78 -2.12 -6.27
CA ALA A 158 17.05 -1.43 -5.95
C ALA A 158 17.76 -2.08 -4.76
N LEU A 159 17.01 -2.50 -3.72
CA LEU A 159 17.57 -3.22 -2.58
C LEU A 159 18.17 -4.58 -3.00
N TYR A 160 17.49 -5.34 -3.85
CA TYR A 160 18.02 -6.60 -4.39
C TYR A 160 19.27 -6.39 -5.25
N LYS A 161 19.31 -5.33 -6.06
CA LYS A 161 20.50 -4.96 -6.83
C LYS A 161 21.69 -4.72 -5.91
N TYR A 162 21.50 -3.94 -4.85
CA TYR A 162 22.56 -3.65 -3.87
C TYR A 162 22.92 -4.88 -3.04
N ASP A 163 21.95 -5.74 -2.71
CA ASP A 163 22.21 -7.01 -2.02
C ASP A 163 23.13 -7.96 -2.80
N GLY A 164 23.14 -7.88 -4.13
CA GLY A 164 24.02 -8.63 -5.01
C GLY A 164 25.50 -8.18 -5.00
N ILE A 165 25.82 -7.04 -4.39
CA ILE A 165 27.19 -6.49 -4.36
C ILE A 165 28.03 -7.25 -3.32
N ALA A 166 29.27 -7.60 -3.70
CA ALA A 166 30.16 -8.40 -2.85
C ALA A 166 30.58 -7.64 -1.58
N GLU A 167 30.94 -6.36 -1.73
CA GLU A 167 31.37 -5.52 -0.61
C GLU A 167 30.36 -4.39 -0.36
N LYS A 168 29.43 -4.60 0.52
CA LYS A 168 28.35 -3.64 0.85
C LYS A 168 28.52 -3.04 2.24
N ASP A 169 28.01 -1.83 2.44
CA ASP A 169 27.81 -1.26 3.76
C ASP A 169 26.56 -1.90 4.40
N ILE A 170 26.79 -2.82 5.33
CA ILE A 170 25.71 -3.58 5.97
C ILE A 170 24.82 -2.70 6.87
N ALA A 171 25.41 -1.72 7.55
CA ALA A 171 24.64 -0.82 8.41
C ALA A 171 23.70 0.05 7.58
N PHE A 172 24.20 0.67 6.53
CA PHE A 172 23.41 1.44 5.59
C PHE A 172 22.31 0.59 4.91
N PHE A 173 22.64 -0.64 4.50
CA PHE A 173 21.66 -1.55 3.88
C PHE A 173 20.51 -1.91 4.84
N LYS A 174 20.82 -2.20 6.11
CA LYS A 174 19.81 -2.46 7.14
C LYS A 174 18.91 -1.24 7.41
N ASP A 175 19.48 -0.04 7.39
CA ASP A 175 18.69 1.20 7.49
C ASP A 175 17.75 1.37 6.30
N CYS A 176 18.20 1.06 5.08
CA CYS A 176 17.36 1.08 3.89
C CYS A 176 16.21 0.06 3.97
N ILE A 177 16.46 -1.15 4.50
CA ILE A 177 15.42 -2.16 4.72
C ILE A 177 14.43 -1.70 5.81
N ARG A 178 14.91 -1.10 6.89
CA ARG A 178 14.01 -0.52 7.91
C ARG A 178 13.06 0.50 7.29
N ASP A 179 13.55 1.39 6.44
CA ASP A 179 12.70 2.37 5.78
C ASP A 179 11.70 1.73 4.81
N LEU A 180 12.10 0.65 4.11
CA LEU A 180 11.16 -0.15 3.32
C LEU A 180 10.00 -0.66 4.18
N LEU A 181 10.30 -1.24 5.35
CA LEU A 181 9.26 -1.76 6.25
C LEU A 181 8.34 -0.66 6.78
N LEU A 182 8.90 0.50 7.12
CA LEU A 182 8.10 1.66 7.53
C LEU A 182 7.17 2.17 6.41
N LEU A 183 7.66 2.18 5.16
CA LEU A 183 6.86 2.56 4.00
C LEU A 183 5.80 1.52 3.64
N LEU A 184 6.07 0.23 3.91
CA LEU A 184 5.15 -0.87 3.63
C LEU A 184 4.05 -1.00 4.69
N ALA A 185 4.31 -0.64 5.94
CA ALA A 185 3.42 -0.84 7.09
C ALA A 185 1.98 -0.30 6.92
N PRO A 186 1.69 0.79 6.18
CA PRO A 186 0.31 1.19 5.91
C PRO A 186 -0.45 0.23 5.00
N PHE A 187 0.24 -0.57 4.20
CA PHE A 187 -0.32 -1.45 3.18
C PHE A 187 -0.44 -2.90 3.64
N ALA A 188 0.57 -3.38 4.41
CA ALA A 188 0.66 -4.79 4.83
C ALA A 188 1.28 -4.93 6.23
#